data_0ba94d4f6425170ff03e5c7532395245
#
_entry.id   0ba94d4f6425170ff03e5c7532395245
#
_cell.length_a   1.000
_cell.length_b   1.000
_cell.length_c   1.000
_cell.angle_alpha   90.00
_cell.angle_beta   90.00
_cell.angle_gamma   90.00
#
_symmetry.space_group_name_H-M   'P 1'
#
loop_
_entity.id
_entity.type
_entity.pdbx_description
1 polymer ?
#
loop_
_entity_poly.entity_id
_entity_poly.type
_entity_poly.pdbx_seq_one_letter_code
_entity_poly.pdbx_strand_id
1 'polypeptide(L)'
;MDFDFPIVDNWRFFASGLGITVALSAVTAVSSILLGLVIALLRLYGPRWLRVLLVFYIDSMRAIPVLVVLVWIYFAFPLLAGVTFAPFWAALVALTLHIAAYSAEVIRAGIESVRPGQMRAGLALGMSRAQALRKIILPQATIRMLPAFGSVLTVAIKDTAIATVIAVPELMHKAETIAGQSYRPIEVFTAVIVAYFVILFPVTRGVDRLYQRYAHLGRS
;
A
#
# COMPACT_ATOMS: atom_id res chain seq x y z
N MET A 1 -27.31 23.73 19.60
CA MET A 1 -26.96 22.72 18.58
C MET A 1 -27.12 21.37 19.25
N ASP A 2 -28.19 20.66 18.95
CA ASP A 2 -28.32 19.29 19.44
C ASP A 2 -27.41 18.42 18.59
N PHE A 3 -26.35 17.89 19.20
CA PHE A 3 -25.47 16.93 18.57
C PHE A 3 -26.17 15.57 18.59
N ASP A 4 -26.90 15.31 17.52
CA ASP A 4 -27.42 13.99 17.22
C ASP A 4 -26.40 13.28 16.33
N PHE A 5 -25.96 12.11 16.71
CA PHE A 5 -24.95 11.37 15.97
C PHE A 5 -25.59 10.31 15.06
N PRO A 6 -25.87 10.61 13.79
CA PRO A 6 -26.53 9.68 12.86
C PRO A 6 -25.82 8.33 12.72
N ILE A 7 -24.54 8.29 13.09
CA ILE A 7 -23.73 7.06 13.07
C ILE A 7 -24.17 6.08 14.13
N VAL A 8 -24.71 6.54 15.29
CA VAL A 8 -25.17 5.64 16.34
C VAL A 8 -26.34 4.80 15.82
N ASP A 9 -27.29 5.41 15.11
CA ASP A 9 -28.43 4.72 14.51
C ASP A 9 -28.01 3.83 13.31
N ASN A 10 -26.97 4.23 12.60
CA ASN A 10 -26.45 3.55 11.41
C ASN A 10 -25.14 2.79 11.67
N TRP A 11 -24.82 2.44 12.92
CA TRP A 11 -23.51 1.91 13.28
C TRP A 11 -23.13 0.63 12.51
N ARG A 12 -24.11 -0.27 12.26
CA ARG A 12 -23.85 -1.50 11.49
C ARG A 12 -23.48 -1.21 10.04
N PHE A 13 -24.14 -0.23 9.44
CA PHE A 13 -23.86 0.21 8.08
C PHE A 13 -22.47 0.85 7.98
N PHE A 14 -22.13 1.73 8.93
CA PHE A 14 -20.83 2.36 9.04
C PHE A 14 -19.71 1.34 9.30
N ALA A 15 -19.91 0.42 10.24
CA ALA A 15 -18.97 -0.65 10.56
C ALA A 15 -18.75 -1.63 9.38
N SER A 16 -19.77 -1.88 8.57
CA SER A 16 -19.60 -2.69 7.35
C SER A 16 -18.67 -2.02 6.34
N GLY A 17 -18.73 -0.68 6.20
CA GLY A 17 -17.80 0.09 5.39
C GLY A 17 -16.38 0.01 5.93
N LEU A 18 -16.22 0.11 7.26
CA LEU A 18 -14.91 -0.06 7.93
C LEU A 18 -14.31 -1.43 7.63
N GLY A 19 -15.13 -2.50 7.68
CA GLY A 19 -14.69 -3.85 7.32
C GLY A 19 -14.16 -3.95 5.89
N ILE A 20 -14.83 -3.31 4.93
CA ILE A 20 -14.40 -3.26 3.52
C ILE A 20 -13.10 -2.45 3.37
N THR A 21 -12.98 -1.30 4.05
CA THR A 21 -11.73 -0.52 4.09
C THR A 21 -10.56 -1.36 4.58
N VAL A 22 -10.72 -2.07 5.70
CA VAL A 22 -9.68 -2.94 6.27
C VAL A 22 -9.35 -4.09 5.31
N ALA A 23 -10.35 -4.75 4.73
CA ALA A 23 -10.14 -5.83 3.77
C ALA A 23 -9.41 -5.35 2.52
N LEU A 24 -9.87 -4.26 1.90
CA LEU A 24 -9.25 -3.68 0.71
C LEU A 24 -7.81 -3.25 1.01
N SER A 25 -7.57 -2.57 2.13
CA SER A 25 -6.23 -2.14 2.56
C SER A 25 -5.29 -3.32 2.77
N ALA A 26 -5.74 -4.37 3.48
CA ALA A 26 -4.91 -5.53 3.78
C ALA A 26 -4.52 -6.29 2.50
N VAL A 27 -5.49 -6.55 1.62
CA VAL A 27 -5.22 -7.25 0.35
C VAL A 27 -4.33 -6.40 -0.55
N THR A 28 -4.58 -5.09 -0.66
CA THR A 28 -3.74 -4.16 -1.41
C THR A 28 -2.31 -4.12 -0.86
N ALA A 29 -2.14 -4.05 0.45
CA ALA A 29 -0.82 -4.03 1.07
C ALA A 29 -0.02 -5.31 0.74
N VAL A 30 -0.63 -6.47 0.91
CA VAL A 30 0.02 -7.75 0.61
C VAL A 30 0.35 -7.86 -0.88
N SER A 31 -0.63 -7.64 -1.76
CA SER A 31 -0.43 -7.77 -3.21
C SER A 31 0.58 -6.76 -3.76
N SER A 32 0.58 -5.52 -3.26
CA SER A 32 1.52 -4.49 -3.69
C SER A 32 2.96 -4.76 -3.20
N ILE A 33 3.14 -5.31 -2.01
CA ILE A 33 4.47 -5.72 -1.51
C ILE A 33 5.00 -6.89 -2.34
N LEU A 34 4.16 -7.90 -2.62
CA LEU A 34 4.55 -9.06 -3.41
C LEU A 34 4.89 -8.67 -4.86
N LEU A 35 4.05 -7.87 -5.50
CA LEU A 35 4.30 -7.37 -6.84
C LEU A 35 5.53 -6.44 -6.85
N GLY A 36 5.66 -5.56 -5.87
CA GLY A 36 6.82 -4.68 -5.72
C GLY A 36 8.12 -5.44 -5.52
N LEU A 37 8.10 -6.57 -4.79
CA LEU A 37 9.26 -7.44 -4.64
C LEU A 37 9.67 -8.05 -5.98
N VAL A 38 8.73 -8.57 -6.76
CA VAL A 38 9.00 -9.11 -8.09
C VAL A 38 9.61 -8.04 -9.00
N ILE A 39 8.99 -6.85 -9.04
CA ILE A 39 9.47 -5.72 -9.84
C ILE A 39 10.88 -5.29 -9.41
N ALA A 40 11.14 -5.15 -8.11
CA ALA A 40 12.45 -4.76 -7.59
C ALA A 40 13.54 -5.77 -7.95
N LEU A 41 13.27 -7.07 -7.78
CA LEU A 41 14.22 -8.12 -8.12
C LEU A 41 14.50 -8.18 -9.62
N LEU A 42 13.47 -8.08 -10.45
CA LEU A 42 13.64 -8.04 -11.91
C LEU A 42 14.38 -6.78 -12.38
N ARG A 43 14.16 -5.64 -11.72
CA ARG A 43 14.91 -4.40 -12.00
C ARG A 43 16.39 -4.51 -11.61
N LEU A 44 16.71 -5.16 -10.49
CA LEU A 44 18.08 -5.31 -9.99
C LEU A 44 18.88 -6.37 -10.75
N TYR A 45 18.24 -7.50 -11.07
CA TYR A 45 18.94 -8.68 -11.56
C TYR A 45 18.50 -9.14 -12.96
N GLY A 46 17.46 -8.55 -13.53
CA GLY A 46 16.92 -8.88 -14.85
C GLY A 46 17.71 -8.27 -16.02
N PRO A 47 17.36 -8.65 -17.24
CA PRO A 47 17.99 -8.14 -18.46
C PRO A 47 17.74 -6.64 -18.64
N ARG A 48 18.64 -5.98 -19.37
CA ARG A 48 18.63 -4.50 -19.54
C ARG A 48 17.30 -3.97 -20.12
N TRP A 49 16.74 -4.65 -21.12
CA TRP A 49 15.50 -4.22 -21.75
C TRP A 49 14.31 -4.22 -20.75
N LEU A 50 14.23 -5.26 -19.91
CA LEU A 50 13.20 -5.35 -18.89
C LEU A 50 13.36 -4.27 -17.81
N ARG A 51 14.61 -3.97 -17.43
CA ARG A 51 14.92 -2.88 -16.49
C ARG A 51 14.35 -1.54 -16.98
N VAL A 52 14.53 -1.21 -18.27
CA VAL A 52 14.02 0.05 -18.85
C VAL A 52 12.48 0.12 -18.73
N LEU A 53 11.79 -0.97 -19.09
CA LEU A 53 10.32 -1.04 -18.98
C LEU A 53 9.84 -0.90 -17.52
N LEU A 54 10.51 -1.57 -16.58
CA LEU A 54 10.15 -1.50 -15.17
C LEU A 54 10.43 -0.12 -14.55
N VAL A 55 11.52 0.54 -14.95
CA VAL A 55 11.79 1.93 -14.53
C VAL A 55 10.71 2.85 -15.07
N PHE A 56 10.35 2.74 -16.36
CA PHE A 56 9.25 3.51 -16.94
C PHE A 56 7.92 3.30 -16.19
N TYR A 57 7.58 2.05 -15.88
CA TYR A 57 6.38 1.73 -15.09
C TYR A 57 6.43 2.39 -13.71
N ILE A 58 7.54 2.24 -12.96
CA ILE A 58 7.68 2.79 -11.62
C ILE A 58 7.54 4.31 -11.65
N ASP A 59 8.25 4.97 -12.56
CA ASP A 59 8.26 6.43 -12.65
C ASP A 59 6.87 6.95 -13.08
N SER A 60 6.20 6.26 -14.02
CA SER A 60 4.85 6.60 -14.46
C SER A 60 3.84 6.46 -13.31
N MET A 61 3.81 5.32 -12.61
CA MET A 61 2.86 5.09 -11.51
C MET A 61 3.08 6.06 -10.34
N ARG A 62 4.30 6.50 -10.11
CA ARG A 62 4.61 7.48 -9.06
C ARG A 62 4.33 8.93 -9.46
N ALA A 63 4.31 9.22 -10.76
CA ALA A 63 4.00 10.55 -11.28
C ALA A 63 2.49 10.79 -11.46
N ILE A 64 1.71 9.72 -11.73
CA ILE A 64 0.28 9.82 -12.00
C ILE A 64 -0.49 9.75 -10.68
N PRO A 65 -1.47 10.67 -10.42
CA PRO A 65 -2.35 10.55 -9.24
C PRO A 65 -3.11 9.22 -9.23
N VAL A 66 -3.17 8.56 -8.08
CA VAL A 66 -3.84 7.25 -7.94
C VAL A 66 -5.31 7.28 -8.37
N LEU A 67 -6.00 8.41 -8.15
CA LEU A 67 -7.38 8.60 -8.62
C LEU A 67 -7.49 8.44 -10.14
N VAL A 68 -6.54 8.99 -10.90
CA VAL A 68 -6.54 8.86 -12.36
C VAL A 68 -6.34 7.42 -12.79
N VAL A 69 -5.43 6.69 -12.13
CA VAL A 69 -5.22 5.26 -12.37
C VAL A 69 -6.50 4.47 -12.09
N LEU A 70 -7.17 4.76 -10.97
CA LEU A 70 -8.42 4.11 -10.57
C LEU A 70 -9.53 4.32 -11.62
N VAL A 71 -9.76 5.58 -11.99
CA VAL A 71 -10.79 5.95 -12.98
C VAL A 71 -10.48 5.33 -14.34
N TRP A 72 -9.22 5.30 -14.74
CA TRP A 72 -8.81 4.68 -15.99
C TRP A 72 -9.05 3.16 -15.99
N ILE A 73 -8.69 2.46 -14.92
CA ILE A 73 -8.90 1.00 -14.79
C ILE A 73 -10.39 0.66 -14.74
N TYR A 74 -11.21 1.49 -14.10
CA TYR A 74 -12.63 1.17 -13.94
C TYR A 74 -13.47 1.54 -15.18
N PHE A 75 -13.20 2.68 -15.84
CA PHE A 75 -14.02 3.16 -16.95
C PHE A 75 -13.38 2.96 -18.33
N ALA A 76 -12.08 3.20 -18.48
CA ALA A 76 -11.43 3.18 -19.77
C ALA A 76 -10.93 1.77 -20.18
N PHE A 77 -10.28 1.05 -19.25
CA PHE A 77 -9.73 -0.27 -19.55
C PHE A 77 -10.78 -1.30 -19.99
N PRO A 78 -12.00 -1.38 -19.42
CA PRO A 78 -13.06 -2.25 -19.88
C PRO A 78 -13.44 -2.05 -21.35
N LEU A 79 -13.44 -0.81 -21.83
CA LEU A 79 -13.75 -0.50 -23.24
C LEU A 79 -12.69 -1.03 -24.20
N LEU A 80 -11.43 -1.09 -23.75
CA LEU A 80 -10.32 -1.60 -24.57
C LEU A 80 -10.19 -3.12 -24.52
N ALA A 81 -10.42 -3.70 -23.34
CA ALA A 81 -10.17 -5.12 -23.09
C ALA A 81 -11.42 -6.02 -23.22
N GLY A 82 -12.62 -5.43 -23.33
CA GLY A 82 -13.88 -6.17 -23.38
C GLY A 82 -14.25 -6.89 -22.08
N VAL A 83 -13.66 -6.47 -20.95
CA VAL A 83 -13.88 -7.06 -19.63
C VAL A 83 -14.49 -6.04 -18.68
N THR A 84 -15.34 -6.47 -17.77
CA THR A 84 -15.92 -5.60 -16.73
C THR A 84 -15.40 -6.02 -15.36
N PHE A 85 -15.04 -5.04 -14.54
CA PHE A 85 -14.66 -5.25 -13.14
C PHE A 85 -15.79 -4.82 -12.21
N ALA A 86 -16.10 -5.65 -11.20
CA ALA A 86 -16.83 -5.13 -10.06
C ALA A 86 -15.96 -4.05 -9.34
N PRO A 87 -16.58 -2.98 -8.79
CA PRO A 87 -15.86 -1.83 -8.22
C PRO A 87 -14.72 -2.21 -7.25
N PHE A 88 -14.96 -3.17 -6.36
CA PHE A 88 -13.94 -3.63 -5.41
C PHE A 88 -12.68 -4.18 -6.10
N TRP A 89 -12.84 -5.00 -7.15
CA TRP A 89 -11.71 -5.58 -7.86
C TRP A 89 -10.96 -4.56 -8.70
N ALA A 90 -11.68 -3.60 -9.31
CA ALA A 90 -11.05 -2.49 -10.01
C ALA A 90 -10.20 -1.63 -9.06
N ALA A 91 -10.74 -1.31 -7.87
CA ALA A 91 -10.01 -0.59 -6.83
C ALA A 91 -8.78 -1.38 -6.38
N LEU A 92 -8.92 -2.68 -6.11
CA LEU A 92 -7.82 -3.54 -5.72
C LEU A 92 -6.70 -3.55 -6.75
N VAL A 93 -7.02 -3.71 -8.03
CA VAL A 93 -6.02 -3.71 -9.13
C VAL A 93 -5.34 -2.34 -9.24
N ALA A 94 -6.11 -1.25 -9.25
CA ALA A 94 -5.58 0.10 -9.37
C ALA A 94 -4.62 0.45 -8.22
N LEU A 95 -5.07 0.24 -6.98
CA LEU A 95 -4.27 0.50 -5.79
C LEU A 95 -3.04 -0.41 -5.72
N THR A 96 -3.19 -1.70 -6.07
CA THR A 96 -2.06 -2.64 -6.09
C THR A 96 -1.00 -2.20 -7.09
N LEU A 97 -1.37 -1.88 -8.33
CA LEU A 97 -0.41 -1.41 -9.34
C LEU A 97 0.26 -0.10 -8.91
N HIS A 98 -0.50 0.85 -8.41
CA HIS A 98 0.05 2.13 -7.97
C HIS A 98 1.02 1.97 -6.80
N ILE A 99 0.62 1.27 -5.74
CA ILE A 99 1.43 1.10 -4.52
C ILE A 99 2.61 0.13 -4.73
N ALA A 100 2.50 -0.83 -5.66
CA ALA A 100 3.60 -1.71 -6.01
C ALA A 100 4.81 -0.96 -6.57
N ALA A 101 4.61 0.15 -7.28
CA ALA A 101 5.70 1.00 -7.75
C ALA A 101 6.49 1.63 -6.59
N TYR A 102 5.80 2.09 -5.54
CA TYR A 102 6.44 2.58 -4.31
C TYR A 102 7.13 1.46 -3.55
N SER A 103 6.46 0.30 -3.41
CA SER A 103 7.02 -0.88 -2.75
C SER A 103 8.29 -1.36 -3.45
N ALA A 104 8.31 -1.38 -4.79
CA ALA A 104 9.48 -1.76 -5.57
C ALA A 104 10.67 -0.85 -5.30
N GLU A 105 10.44 0.45 -5.20
CA GLU A 105 11.49 1.43 -4.92
C GLU A 105 12.02 1.31 -3.48
N VAL A 106 11.12 1.09 -2.50
CA VAL A 106 11.51 0.82 -1.11
C VAL A 106 12.40 -0.43 -1.02
N ILE A 107 12.01 -1.51 -1.72
CA ILE A 107 12.77 -2.77 -1.71
C ILE A 107 14.13 -2.57 -2.38
N ARG A 108 14.17 -1.93 -3.55
CA ARG A 108 15.43 -1.63 -4.24
C ARG A 108 16.37 -0.82 -3.34
N ALA A 109 15.89 0.30 -2.82
CA ALA A 109 16.67 1.17 -1.94
C ALA A 109 17.16 0.46 -0.68
N GLY A 110 16.32 -0.40 -0.09
CA GLY A 110 16.69 -1.21 1.06
C GLY A 110 17.80 -2.21 0.76
N ILE A 111 17.73 -2.92 -0.36
CA ILE A 111 18.79 -3.85 -0.79
C ILE A 111 20.09 -3.10 -1.05
N GLU A 112 20.05 -1.98 -1.78
CA GLU A 112 21.22 -1.17 -2.09
C GLU A 112 21.79 -0.43 -0.87
N SER A 113 21.03 -0.23 0.18
CA SER A 113 21.51 0.39 1.43
C SER A 113 22.49 -0.49 2.20
N VAL A 114 22.51 -1.79 1.95
CA VAL A 114 23.44 -2.71 2.62
C VAL A 114 24.85 -2.50 2.04
N ARG A 115 25.84 -2.35 2.92
CA ARG A 115 27.22 -2.07 2.51
C ARG A 115 27.73 -3.10 1.49
N PRO A 116 28.34 -2.69 0.37
CA PRO A 116 28.87 -3.62 -0.64
C PRO A 116 29.89 -4.64 -0.09
N GLY A 117 30.56 -4.29 1.01
CA GLY A 117 31.47 -5.20 1.73
C GLY A 117 30.81 -6.47 2.23
N GLN A 118 29.53 -6.43 2.61
CA GLN A 118 28.78 -7.59 3.08
C GLN A 118 28.63 -8.66 1.97
N MET A 119 28.31 -8.22 0.75
CA MET A 119 28.27 -9.13 -0.41
C MET A 119 29.65 -9.73 -0.70
N ARG A 120 30.71 -8.89 -0.70
CA ARG A 120 32.08 -9.35 -0.95
C ARG A 120 32.57 -10.33 0.11
N ALA A 121 32.26 -10.08 1.37
CA ALA A 121 32.61 -10.99 2.47
C ALA A 121 31.93 -12.35 2.30
N GLY A 122 30.63 -12.38 1.97
CA GLY A 122 29.92 -13.63 1.66
C GLY A 122 30.54 -14.43 0.51
N LEU A 123 30.90 -13.73 -0.58
CA LEU A 123 31.57 -14.37 -1.71
C LEU A 123 32.95 -14.92 -1.34
N ALA A 124 33.74 -14.19 -0.53
CA ALA A 124 35.05 -14.63 -0.05
C ALA A 124 34.97 -15.87 0.85
N LEU A 125 33.85 -16.08 1.55
CA LEU A 125 33.56 -17.28 2.32
C LEU A 125 32.99 -18.43 1.47
N GLY A 126 33.04 -18.34 0.13
CA GLY A 126 32.60 -19.39 -0.78
C GLY A 126 31.07 -19.42 -1.02
N MET A 127 30.33 -18.44 -0.56
CA MET A 127 28.90 -18.36 -0.85
C MET A 127 28.66 -17.99 -2.30
N SER A 128 27.62 -18.58 -2.92
CA SER A 128 27.10 -18.07 -4.19
C SER A 128 26.44 -16.70 -3.97
N ARG A 129 26.27 -15.90 -5.04
CA ARG A 129 25.57 -14.60 -4.99
C ARG A 129 24.16 -14.74 -4.40
N ALA A 130 23.43 -15.79 -4.78
CA ALA A 130 22.09 -16.06 -4.27
C ALA A 130 22.11 -16.40 -2.76
N GLN A 131 23.10 -17.16 -2.29
CA GLN A 131 23.26 -17.47 -0.86
C GLN A 131 23.61 -16.22 -0.07
N ALA A 132 24.54 -15.39 -0.54
CA ALA A 132 24.92 -14.13 0.11
C ALA A 132 23.72 -13.16 0.13
N LEU A 133 22.95 -13.04 -0.96
CA LEU A 133 21.75 -12.23 -1.01
C LEU A 133 20.74 -12.71 0.04
N ARG A 134 20.41 -14.00 0.07
CA ARG A 134 19.37 -14.56 0.95
C ARG A 134 19.76 -14.57 2.42
N LYS A 135 21.04 -14.91 2.74
CA LYS A 135 21.49 -15.13 4.12
C LYS A 135 22.08 -13.88 4.78
N ILE A 136 22.61 -12.93 4.00
CA ILE A 136 23.30 -11.75 4.53
C ILE A 136 22.55 -10.45 4.19
N ILE A 137 22.25 -10.23 2.89
CA ILE A 137 21.73 -8.95 2.44
C ILE A 137 20.25 -8.77 2.78
N LEU A 138 19.38 -9.72 2.41
CA LEU A 138 17.94 -9.59 2.61
C LEU A 138 17.53 -9.42 4.08
N PRO A 139 18.09 -10.15 5.06
CA PRO A 139 17.73 -9.92 6.45
C PRO A 139 18.05 -8.50 6.93
N GLN A 140 19.22 -7.97 6.57
CA GLN A 140 19.60 -6.60 6.90
C GLN A 140 18.75 -5.56 6.16
N ALA A 141 18.55 -5.76 4.86
CA ALA A 141 17.72 -4.90 4.02
C ALA A 141 16.28 -4.82 4.55
N THR A 142 15.68 -5.96 4.94
CA THR A 142 14.31 -6.00 5.47
C THR A 142 14.14 -5.09 6.68
N ILE A 143 15.10 -5.10 7.61
CA ILE A 143 15.04 -4.25 8.81
C ILE A 143 15.11 -2.78 8.43
N ARG A 144 15.99 -2.43 7.46
CA ARG A 144 16.16 -1.05 6.98
C ARG A 144 14.95 -0.53 6.22
N MET A 145 14.18 -1.43 5.57
CA MET A 145 12.95 -1.09 4.85
C MET A 145 11.75 -0.87 5.76
N LEU A 146 11.74 -1.39 7.00
CA LEU A 146 10.57 -1.34 7.89
C LEU A 146 9.94 0.05 8.03
N PRO A 147 10.69 1.15 8.28
CA PRO A 147 10.09 2.47 8.40
C PRO A 147 9.39 2.93 7.11
N ALA A 148 10.03 2.68 5.95
CA ALA A 148 9.47 3.03 4.66
C ALA A 148 8.22 2.21 4.33
N PHE A 149 8.20 0.91 4.67
CA PHE A 149 6.99 0.10 4.53
C PHE A 149 5.86 0.56 5.45
N GLY A 150 6.16 1.07 6.64
CA GLY A 150 5.16 1.71 7.50
C GLY A 150 4.47 2.86 6.80
N SER A 151 5.22 3.71 6.10
CA SER A 151 4.66 4.79 5.29
C SER A 151 3.81 4.26 4.13
N VAL A 152 4.30 3.24 3.40
CA VAL A 152 3.54 2.61 2.30
C VAL A 152 2.23 2.00 2.79
N LEU A 153 2.23 1.30 3.92
CA LEU A 153 1.01 0.74 4.54
C LEU A 153 0.01 1.85 4.93
N THR A 154 0.51 2.94 5.50
CA THR A 154 -0.31 4.09 5.87
C THR A 154 -0.98 4.72 4.63
N VAL A 155 -0.24 4.87 3.54
CA VAL A 155 -0.77 5.35 2.26
C VAL A 155 -1.81 4.36 1.70
N ALA A 156 -1.52 3.06 1.71
CA ALA A 156 -2.45 2.03 1.23
C ALA A 156 -3.81 2.10 1.93
N ILE A 157 -3.83 2.31 3.26
CA ILE A 157 -5.07 2.45 4.03
C ILE A 157 -5.82 3.75 3.66
N LYS A 158 -5.11 4.87 3.53
CA LYS A 158 -5.73 6.16 3.19
C LYS A 158 -6.28 6.18 1.78
N ASP A 159 -5.57 5.59 0.84
CA ASP A 159 -5.95 5.59 -0.58
C ASP A 159 -7.19 4.74 -0.86
N THR A 160 -7.60 3.83 0.06
CA THR A 160 -8.88 3.12 -0.10
C THR A 160 -10.08 4.07 -0.13
N ALA A 161 -10.03 5.22 0.55
CA ALA A 161 -11.10 6.22 0.52
C ALA A 161 -11.39 6.75 -0.90
N ILE A 162 -10.40 6.75 -1.78
CA ILE A 162 -10.55 7.20 -3.17
C ILE A 162 -11.50 6.28 -3.96
N ALA A 163 -11.65 5.02 -3.51
CA ALA A 163 -12.52 4.04 -4.15
C ALA A 163 -14.02 4.38 -4.06
N THR A 164 -14.40 5.36 -3.20
CA THR A 164 -15.77 5.92 -3.17
C THR A 164 -16.19 6.45 -4.56
N VAL A 165 -15.26 7.00 -5.34
CA VAL A 165 -15.53 7.57 -6.68
C VAL A 165 -16.10 6.55 -7.66
N ILE A 166 -15.79 5.27 -7.47
CA ILE A 166 -16.33 4.16 -8.26
C ILE A 166 -17.35 3.33 -7.48
N ALA A 167 -17.94 3.94 -6.44
CA ALA A 167 -18.97 3.34 -5.58
C ALA A 167 -18.56 2.04 -4.88
N VAL A 168 -17.30 1.87 -4.51
CA VAL A 168 -16.91 0.82 -3.56
C VAL A 168 -17.51 1.14 -2.20
N PRO A 169 -18.29 0.22 -1.56
CA PRO A 169 -19.04 0.51 -0.34
C PRO A 169 -18.12 0.45 0.91
N GLU A 170 -16.95 1.11 0.82
CA GLU A 170 -15.99 1.26 1.91
C GLU A 170 -16.43 2.38 2.89
N LEU A 171 -15.61 2.68 3.88
CA LEU A 171 -15.95 3.60 4.98
C LEU A 171 -16.40 4.99 4.51
N MET A 172 -15.64 5.60 3.57
CA MET A 172 -15.96 6.94 3.06
C MET A 172 -17.28 6.94 2.29
N HIS A 173 -17.51 5.97 1.42
CA HIS A 173 -18.76 5.82 0.68
C HIS A 173 -19.98 5.64 1.59
N LYS A 174 -19.84 4.81 2.63
CA LYS A 174 -20.92 4.63 3.62
C LYS A 174 -21.18 5.90 4.41
N ALA A 175 -20.12 6.63 4.77
CA ALA A 175 -20.25 7.92 5.45
C ALA A 175 -20.95 8.96 4.57
N GLU A 176 -20.58 9.09 3.30
CA GLU A 176 -21.24 9.97 2.34
C GLU A 176 -22.74 9.67 2.23
N THR A 177 -23.10 8.38 2.21
CA THR A 177 -24.50 7.95 2.20
C THR A 177 -25.25 8.40 3.47
N ILE A 178 -24.66 8.20 4.65
CA ILE A 178 -25.27 8.64 5.93
C ILE A 178 -25.38 10.17 5.97
N ALA A 179 -24.32 10.88 5.57
CA ALA A 179 -24.31 12.34 5.56
C ALA A 179 -25.38 12.94 4.63
N GLY A 180 -25.56 12.34 3.44
CA GLY A 180 -26.60 12.73 2.49
C GLY A 180 -28.02 12.48 2.99
N GLN A 181 -28.24 11.40 3.72
CA GLN A 181 -29.57 11.07 4.28
C GLN A 181 -29.92 11.88 5.53
N SER A 182 -28.93 12.15 6.38
CA SER A 182 -29.13 12.84 7.66
C SER A 182 -29.00 14.37 7.56
N TYR A 183 -28.41 14.89 6.48
CA TYR A 183 -28.00 16.30 6.33
C TYR A 183 -27.08 16.81 7.45
N ARG A 184 -26.27 15.90 8.05
CA ARG A 184 -25.32 16.17 9.15
C ARG A 184 -23.89 15.79 8.80
N PRO A 185 -23.28 16.47 7.83
CA PRO A 185 -21.95 16.10 7.34
C PRO A 185 -20.83 16.28 8.39
N ILE A 186 -20.97 17.26 9.29
CA ILE A 186 -19.93 17.55 10.30
C ILE A 186 -19.77 16.36 11.25
N GLU A 187 -20.87 15.87 11.82
CA GLU A 187 -20.88 14.76 12.77
C GLU A 187 -20.39 13.46 12.10
N VAL A 188 -20.87 13.21 10.88
CA VAL A 188 -20.54 12.01 10.15
C VAL A 188 -19.06 11.99 9.75
N PHE A 189 -18.54 13.05 9.12
CA PHE A 189 -17.14 13.08 8.71
C PHE A 189 -16.17 13.21 9.89
N THR A 190 -16.59 13.80 11.03
CA THR A 190 -15.81 13.74 12.27
C THR A 190 -15.61 12.28 12.73
N ALA A 191 -16.66 11.46 12.66
CA ALA A 191 -16.52 10.05 13.00
C ALA A 191 -15.67 9.27 11.99
N VAL A 192 -15.67 9.63 10.71
CA VAL A 192 -14.72 9.07 9.71
C VAL A 192 -13.27 9.38 10.11
N ILE A 193 -12.98 10.62 10.51
CA ILE A 193 -11.64 11.01 10.99
C ILE A 193 -11.23 10.13 12.17
N VAL A 194 -12.12 9.98 13.15
CA VAL A 194 -11.86 9.13 14.33
C VAL A 194 -11.64 7.68 13.92
N ALA A 195 -12.46 7.14 13.01
CA ALA A 195 -12.31 5.76 12.54
C ALA A 195 -10.98 5.51 11.82
N TYR A 196 -10.57 6.41 10.91
CA TYR A 196 -9.24 6.32 10.29
C TYR A 196 -8.11 6.46 11.30
N PHE A 197 -8.23 7.35 12.28
CA PHE A 197 -7.24 7.48 13.34
C PHE A 197 -7.10 6.18 14.14
N VAL A 198 -8.22 5.55 14.51
CA VAL A 198 -8.23 4.28 15.26
C VAL A 198 -7.57 3.14 14.48
N ILE A 199 -7.70 3.12 13.14
CA ILE A 199 -7.04 2.11 12.30
C ILE A 199 -5.55 2.45 12.12
N LEU A 200 -5.22 3.70 11.79
CA LEU A 200 -3.88 4.10 11.38
C LEU A 200 -2.91 4.17 12.57
N PHE A 201 -3.37 4.65 13.72
CA PHE A 201 -2.52 4.82 14.90
C PHE A 201 -1.87 3.51 15.38
N PRO A 202 -2.61 2.37 15.52
CA PRO A 202 -1.99 1.09 15.87
C PRO A 202 -1.01 0.58 14.80
N VAL A 203 -1.33 0.78 13.52
CA VAL A 203 -0.47 0.36 12.40
C VAL A 203 0.87 1.09 12.46
N THR A 204 0.85 2.43 12.55
CA THR A 204 2.07 3.23 12.63
C THR A 204 2.89 2.89 13.87
N ARG A 205 2.25 2.82 15.04
CA ARG A 205 2.94 2.44 16.30
C ARG A 205 3.48 1.01 16.28
N GLY A 206 2.78 0.10 15.62
CA GLY A 206 3.23 -1.28 15.43
C GLY A 206 4.52 -1.36 14.62
N VAL A 207 4.58 -0.64 13.51
CA VAL A 207 5.78 -0.57 12.67
C VAL A 207 6.94 0.08 13.40
N ASP A 208 6.72 1.19 14.12
CA ASP A 208 7.75 1.88 14.90
C ASP A 208 8.34 0.97 15.97
N ARG A 209 7.50 0.25 16.73
CA ARG A 209 7.94 -0.71 17.75
C ARG A 209 8.74 -1.85 17.13
N LEU A 210 8.26 -2.39 16.00
CA LEU A 210 8.95 -3.46 15.29
C LEU A 210 10.33 -2.98 14.83
N TYR A 211 10.41 -1.79 14.25
CA TYR A 211 11.68 -1.20 13.84
C TYR A 211 12.63 -1.00 15.04
N GLN A 212 12.16 -0.39 16.14
CA GLN A 212 12.99 -0.17 17.32
C GLN A 212 13.53 -1.47 17.90
N ARG A 213 12.73 -2.53 17.92
CA ARG A 213 13.15 -3.86 18.41
C ARG A 213 14.29 -4.47 17.59
N TYR A 214 14.29 -4.28 16.28
CA TYR A 214 15.24 -4.91 15.37
C TYR A 214 16.32 -3.95 14.81
N ALA A 215 16.26 -2.66 15.11
CA ALA A 215 17.17 -1.64 14.55
C ALA A 215 18.66 -1.93 14.84
N HIS A 216 18.97 -2.61 15.96
CA HIS A 216 20.34 -3.00 16.29
C HIS A 216 20.93 -4.02 15.29
N LEU A 217 20.10 -4.87 14.66
CA LEU A 217 20.53 -5.85 13.66
C LEU A 217 20.80 -5.22 12.28
N GLY A 218 20.28 -4.04 12.02
CA GLY A 218 20.47 -3.30 10.76
C GLY A 218 21.65 -2.32 10.78
N ARG A 219 22.35 -2.14 11.91
CA ARG A 219 23.44 -1.16 12.08
C ARG A 219 24.85 -1.68 11.71
N SER A 220 24.98 -2.94 11.37
CA SER A 220 26.25 -3.57 10.98
C SER A 220 26.71 -3.19 9.57
#